data_c975db4058ae053acd78e96883787152
#
_entry.id   c975db4058ae053acd78e96883787152
#
_cell.length_a   1.000
_cell.length_b   1.000
_cell.length_c   1.000
_cell.angle_alpha   90.00
_cell.angle_beta   90.00
_cell.angle_gamma   90.00
#
_symmetry.space_group_name_H-M   'P 1'
#
loop_
_entity.id
_entity.type
_entity.pdbx_description
1 polymer ?
#
loop_
_entity_poly.entity_id
_entity_poly.type
_entity_poly.pdbx_seq_one_letter_code
_entity_poly.pdbx_strand_id
1 'polypeptide(L)'
;EVVFSGTAHGMTGVDLATGKINWEIKGILNSRVVASPQLYQDLVFGSYGSGLSAQRFVAVRAPRKGGVKEPKVAYDVSQSPPLVPSCLIKDDLLFLWTDSGIASCLDAATGKRHWRERVGGNYYCSPVWIDGRLYCTSKEGDVVVLAADKTFKLLAKNPLGEKCFAVPAVAHGVMYQRTQTKLFSLGGKK
;
A
#
# COMPACT_ATOMS: atom_id res chain seq x y z
N GLU A 1 -13.52 -14.50 -4.76
CA GLU A 1 -13.88 -13.12 -5.14
C GLU A 1 -12.62 -12.33 -5.45
N VAL A 2 -12.68 -11.45 -6.43
CA VAL A 2 -11.65 -10.47 -6.75
C VAL A 2 -12.24 -9.07 -6.61
N VAL A 3 -11.43 -8.09 -6.14
CA VAL A 3 -11.89 -6.72 -5.99
C VAL A 3 -11.15 -5.81 -6.96
N PHE A 4 -11.91 -4.99 -7.65
CA PHE A 4 -11.42 -3.94 -8.53
C PHE A 4 -11.67 -2.57 -7.91
N SER A 5 -10.75 -1.64 -8.11
CA SER A 5 -10.93 -0.22 -7.83
C SER A 5 -10.74 0.58 -9.11
N GLY A 6 -11.59 1.56 -9.35
CA GLY A 6 -11.60 2.33 -10.59
C GLY A 6 -11.77 3.82 -10.39
N THR A 7 -11.04 4.61 -11.18
CA THR A 7 -11.16 6.07 -11.22
C THR A 7 -12.59 6.50 -11.54
N ALA A 8 -13.12 7.44 -10.76
CA ALA A 8 -14.48 7.98 -10.87
C ALA A 8 -15.60 6.93 -10.75
N HIS A 9 -15.28 5.70 -10.35
CA HIS A 9 -16.22 4.61 -10.17
C HIS A 9 -16.38 4.26 -8.69
N GLY A 10 -15.41 3.58 -8.13
CA GLY A 10 -15.44 3.07 -6.76
C GLY A 10 -14.76 1.72 -6.64
N MET A 11 -15.32 0.84 -5.82
CA MET A 11 -14.85 -0.53 -5.66
C MET A 11 -15.95 -1.53 -6.01
N THR A 12 -15.56 -2.64 -6.64
CA THR A 12 -16.45 -3.70 -7.09
C THR A 12 -15.86 -5.05 -6.73
N GLY A 13 -16.60 -5.86 -5.98
CA GLY A 13 -16.28 -7.27 -5.73
C GLY A 13 -16.96 -8.17 -6.76
N VAL A 14 -16.18 -9.01 -7.42
CA VAL A 14 -16.61 -9.88 -8.53
C VAL A 14 -16.37 -11.33 -8.18
N ASP A 15 -17.34 -12.19 -8.41
CA ASP A 15 -17.17 -13.62 -8.28
C ASP A 15 -16.20 -14.14 -9.36
N LEU A 16 -15.14 -14.82 -8.92
CA LEU A 16 -14.05 -15.25 -9.80
C LEU A 16 -14.46 -16.32 -10.80
N ALA A 17 -15.43 -17.15 -10.46
CA ALA A 17 -15.87 -18.28 -11.32
C ALA A 17 -16.88 -17.83 -12.38
N THR A 18 -17.76 -16.89 -12.03
CA THR A 18 -18.90 -16.50 -12.88
C THR A 18 -18.77 -15.13 -13.51
N GLY A 19 -17.87 -14.28 -13.02
CA GLY A 19 -17.74 -12.88 -13.42
C GLY A 19 -18.88 -11.98 -12.92
N LYS A 20 -19.81 -12.49 -12.11
CA LYS A 20 -20.91 -11.70 -11.58
C LYS A 20 -20.44 -10.74 -10.50
N ILE A 21 -21.03 -9.54 -10.49
CA ILE A 21 -20.82 -8.56 -9.44
C ILE A 21 -21.53 -9.04 -8.17
N ASN A 22 -20.78 -9.23 -7.10
CA ASN A 22 -21.31 -9.58 -5.78
C ASN A 22 -21.72 -8.33 -4.99
N TRP A 23 -20.96 -7.27 -5.12
CA TRP A 23 -21.22 -5.98 -4.47
C TRP A 23 -20.49 -4.85 -5.21
N GLU A 24 -20.98 -3.65 -5.02
CA GLU A 24 -20.40 -2.44 -5.60
C GLU A 24 -20.64 -1.24 -4.67
N ILE A 25 -19.63 -0.39 -4.50
CA ILE A 25 -19.76 0.90 -3.83
C ILE A 25 -19.22 1.98 -4.76
N LYS A 26 -20.13 2.85 -5.22
CA LYS A 26 -19.84 3.91 -6.21
C LYS A 26 -19.52 5.24 -5.53
N GLY A 27 -18.84 6.11 -6.27
CA GLY A 27 -18.63 7.51 -5.88
C GLY A 27 -17.66 7.74 -4.74
N ILE A 28 -16.95 6.71 -4.27
CA ILE A 28 -15.97 6.84 -3.19
C ILE A 28 -14.54 7.11 -3.67
N LEU A 29 -14.25 6.89 -4.96
CA LEU A 29 -12.96 7.12 -5.59
C LEU A 29 -13.12 8.17 -6.71
N ASN A 30 -13.20 9.45 -6.31
CA ASN A 30 -13.62 10.55 -7.18
C ASN A 30 -12.52 11.11 -8.09
N SER A 31 -11.32 10.55 -8.03
CA SER A 31 -10.18 10.99 -8.82
C SER A 31 -9.33 9.79 -9.22
N ARG A 32 -8.13 10.03 -9.78
CA ARG A 32 -7.22 9.01 -10.28
C ARG A 32 -6.91 7.95 -9.22
N VAL A 33 -7.07 6.70 -9.59
CA VAL A 33 -6.70 5.50 -8.81
C VAL A 33 -5.49 4.85 -9.46
N VAL A 34 -4.45 4.57 -8.71
CA VAL A 34 -3.19 3.96 -9.17
C VAL A 34 -2.83 2.71 -8.37
N ALA A 35 -2.91 2.83 -7.05
CA ALA A 35 -2.57 1.75 -6.14
C ALA A 35 -3.53 0.56 -6.28
N SER A 36 -3.01 -0.65 -6.20
CA SER A 36 -3.83 -1.87 -6.15
C SER A 36 -4.59 -1.95 -4.83
N PRO A 37 -5.88 -2.39 -4.85
CA PRO A 37 -6.62 -2.63 -3.63
C PRO A 37 -5.93 -3.72 -2.79
N GLN A 38 -5.99 -3.57 -1.47
CA GLN A 38 -5.46 -4.52 -0.50
C GLN A 38 -6.59 -4.99 0.41
N LEU A 39 -6.45 -6.18 0.97
CA LEU A 39 -7.48 -6.82 1.79
C LEU A 39 -6.96 -7.11 3.20
N TYR A 40 -7.78 -6.78 4.20
CA TYR A 40 -7.58 -7.19 5.59
C TYR A 40 -8.93 -7.60 6.20
N GLN A 41 -9.10 -8.87 6.52
CA GLN A 41 -10.36 -9.44 7.00
C GLN A 41 -11.53 -9.17 6.03
N ASP A 42 -12.46 -8.28 6.38
CA ASP A 42 -13.57 -7.82 5.54
C ASP A 42 -13.39 -6.35 5.06
N LEU A 43 -12.22 -5.77 5.29
CA LEU A 43 -11.87 -4.43 4.82
C LEU A 43 -11.09 -4.49 3.51
N VAL A 44 -11.51 -3.70 2.55
CA VAL A 44 -10.81 -3.45 1.30
C VAL A 44 -10.29 -2.03 1.29
N PHE A 45 -9.00 -1.88 1.03
CA PHE A 45 -8.32 -0.59 1.02
C PHE A 45 -8.07 -0.10 -0.39
N GLY A 46 -8.25 1.20 -0.60
CA GLY A 46 -7.88 1.87 -1.83
C GLY A 46 -7.54 3.32 -1.62
N SER A 47 -6.76 3.88 -2.53
CA SER A 47 -6.40 5.29 -2.53
C SER A 47 -6.75 5.95 -3.85
N TYR A 48 -7.01 7.24 -3.80
CA TYR A 48 -7.26 8.06 -4.97
C TYR A 48 -6.79 9.50 -4.77
N GLY A 49 -6.59 10.20 -5.86
CA GLY A 49 -6.22 11.61 -5.85
C GLY A 49 -5.46 12.01 -7.10
N SER A 50 -5.14 13.28 -7.18
CA SER A 50 -4.20 13.84 -8.14
C SER A 50 -3.43 14.97 -7.47
N GLY A 51 -2.36 15.46 -8.09
CA GLY A 51 -1.58 16.57 -7.55
C GLY A 51 -2.39 17.85 -7.29
N LEU A 52 -3.56 17.98 -7.89
CA LEU A 52 -4.46 19.14 -7.79
C LEU A 52 -5.75 18.84 -7.04
N SER A 53 -6.07 17.60 -6.72
CA SER A 53 -7.28 17.21 -6.00
C SER A 53 -6.95 16.61 -4.64
N ALA A 54 -7.93 16.64 -3.73
CA ALA A 54 -7.81 16.01 -2.43
C ALA A 54 -7.44 14.53 -2.58
N GLN A 55 -6.33 14.15 -1.98
CA GLN A 55 -5.92 12.75 -1.89
C GLN A 55 -6.61 12.10 -0.70
N ARG A 56 -7.06 10.87 -0.86
CA ARG A 56 -7.73 10.08 0.18
C ARG A 56 -7.28 8.63 0.12
N PHE A 57 -7.28 8.00 1.27
CA PHE A 57 -7.18 6.56 1.44
C PHE A 57 -8.41 6.09 2.18
N VAL A 58 -9.13 5.11 1.64
CA VAL A 58 -10.40 4.64 2.18
C VAL A 58 -10.33 3.15 2.52
N ALA A 59 -10.97 2.78 3.61
CA ALA A 59 -11.25 1.41 4.00
C ALA A 59 -12.75 1.14 3.80
N VAL A 60 -13.08 0.19 2.95
CA VAL A 60 -14.45 -0.25 2.67
C VAL A 60 -14.67 -1.59 3.32
N ARG A 61 -15.70 -1.71 4.16
CA ARG A 61 -16.16 -2.99 4.69
C ARG A 61 -17.00 -3.69 3.63
N ALA A 62 -16.46 -4.78 3.09
CA ALA A 62 -17.14 -5.59 2.09
C ALA A 62 -18.23 -6.47 2.72
N PRO A 63 -19.34 -6.73 2.02
CA PRO A 63 -20.37 -7.66 2.47
C PRO A 63 -19.80 -9.08 2.66
N ARG A 64 -20.24 -9.75 3.72
CA ARG A 64 -19.94 -11.16 3.95
C ARG A 64 -21.02 -11.84 4.80
N LYS A 65 -21.09 -13.17 4.76
CA LYS A 65 -22.00 -13.96 5.62
C LYS A 65 -21.68 -13.69 7.09
N GLY A 66 -22.71 -13.30 7.86
CA GLY A 66 -22.56 -12.93 9.28
C GLY A 66 -21.99 -11.54 9.54
N GLY A 67 -21.69 -10.76 8.47
CA GLY A 67 -21.20 -9.39 8.55
C GLY A 67 -22.21 -8.37 8.01
N VAL A 68 -21.69 -7.27 7.41
CA VAL A 68 -22.53 -6.28 6.76
C VAL A 68 -23.17 -6.88 5.50
N LYS A 69 -24.40 -6.46 5.18
CA LYS A 69 -25.13 -6.89 3.97
C LYS A 69 -24.76 -6.07 2.74
N GLU A 70 -24.47 -4.78 2.95
CA GLU A 70 -24.09 -3.83 1.92
C GLU A 70 -22.70 -3.26 2.18
N PRO A 71 -21.91 -2.95 1.14
CA PRO A 71 -20.60 -2.36 1.30
C PRO A 71 -20.73 -0.95 1.91
N LYS A 72 -19.82 -0.60 2.82
CA LYS A 72 -19.79 0.74 3.41
C LYS A 72 -18.37 1.19 3.73
N VAL A 73 -18.13 2.50 3.66
CA VAL A 73 -16.89 3.09 4.14
C VAL A 73 -16.80 2.88 5.64
N ALA A 74 -15.76 2.19 6.10
CA ALA A 74 -15.50 1.96 7.52
C ALA A 74 -14.75 3.15 8.13
N TYR A 75 -13.73 3.64 7.42
CA TYR A 75 -12.98 4.85 7.76
C TYR A 75 -12.23 5.40 6.54
N ASP A 76 -11.77 6.64 6.64
CA ASP A 76 -10.90 7.24 5.65
C ASP A 76 -9.69 7.94 6.31
N VAL A 77 -8.61 8.08 5.53
CA VAL A 77 -7.40 8.79 5.94
C VAL A 77 -7.13 9.90 4.91
N SER A 78 -7.26 11.15 5.36
CA SER A 78 -7.01 12.35 4.55
C SER A 78 -5.64 12.96 4.80
N GLN A 79 -4.99 12.64 5.91
CA GLN A 79 -3.69 13.18 6.26
C GLN A 79 -2.57 12.28 5.73
N SER A 80 -1.88 12.74 4.69
CA SER A 80 -0.79 12.04 4.01
C SER A 80 -1.18 10.65 3.49
N PRO A 81 -2.26 10.52 2.70
CA PRO A 81 -2.57 9.25 2.05
C PRO A 81 -1.58 8.98 0.91
N PRO A 82 -1.28 7.71 0.60
CA PRO A 82 -0.53 7.36 -0.60
C PRO A 82 -1.38 7.58 -1.85
N LEU A 83 -0.72 7.79 -2.99
CA LEU A 83 -1.40 7.82 -4.29
C LEU A 83 -0.89 6.70 -5.20
N VAL A 84 0.42 6.60 -5.44
CA VAL A 84 1.01 5.57 -6.29
C VAL A 84 1.41 4.34 -5.50
N PRO A 85 2.14 4.42 -4.36
CA PRO A 85 2.46 3.24 -3.58
C PRO A 85 1.20 2.58 -3.01
N SER A 86 1.05 1.27 -3.21
CA SER A 86 0.03 0.48 -2.53
C SER A 86 0.34 0.38 -1.04
N CYS A 87 -0.68 0.31 -0.20
CA CYS A 87 -0.48 0.07 1.22
C CYS A 87 0.01 -1.37 1.45
N LEU A 88 0.61 -1.60 2.60
CA LEU A 88 1.03 -2.93 3.04
C LEU A 88 0.37 -3.23 4.38
N ILE A 89 -0.17 -4.44 4.50
CA ILE A 89 -0.77 -4.94 5.74
C ILE A 89 0.08 -6.12 6.24
N LYS A 90 0.44 -6.05 7.51
CA LYS A 90 1.09 -7.16 8.19
C LYS A 90 0.49 -7.30 9.58
N ASP A 91 -0.08 -8.47 9.87
CA ASP A 91 -0.87 -8.72 11.07
C ASP A 91 -1.99 -7.66 11.18
N ASP A 92 -2.10 -6.94 12.28
CA ASP A 92 -3.09 -5.87 12.49
C ASP A 92 -2.57 -4.47 12.14
N LEU A 93 -1.40 -4.37 11.49
CA LEU A 93 -0.76 -3.10 11.15
C LEU A 93 -0.94 -2.78 9.66
N LEU A 94 -1.37 -1.56 9.40
CA LEU A 94 -1.48 -0.97 8.08
C LEU A 94 -0.38 0.07 7.89
N PHE A 95 0.49 -0.17 6.92
CA PHE A 95 1.58 0.74 6.56
C PHE A 95 1.23 1.50 5.29
N LEU A 96 1.27 2.82 5.38
CA LEU A 96 1.09 3.74 4.26
C LEU A 96 2.43 4.41 3.95
N TRP A 97 2.73 4.57 2.65
CA TRP A 97 3.92 5.25 2.18
C TRP A 97 3.54 6.23 1.08
N THR A 98 3.72 7.52 1.32
CA THR A 98 3.32 8.53 0.33
C THR A 98 4.35 8.70 -0.77
N ASP A 99 3.90 9.24 -1.89
CA ASP A 99 4.75 9.63 -3.03
C ASP A 99 5.86 10.61 -2.64
N SER A 100 5.64 11.43 -1.60
CA SER A 100 6.57 12.46 -1.10
C SER A 100 7.38 12.04 0.13
N GLY A 101 7.46 10.73 0.42
CA GLY A 101 8.32 10.19 1.46
C GLY A 101 7.84 10.43 2.90
N ILE A 102 6.55 10.31 3.14
CA ILE A 102 5.99 10.18 4.48
C ILE A 102 5.54 8.73 4.66
N ALA A 103 6.06 8.05 5.67
CA ALA A 103 5.61 6.73 6.08
C ALA A 103 4.69 6.85 7.31
N SER A 104 3.70 5.98 7.41
CA SER A 104 2.77 5.91 8.54
C SER A 104 2.44 4.48 8.90
N CYS A 105 2.21 4.21 10.18
CA CYS A 105 1.65 2.97 10.68
C CYS A 105 0.32 3.27 11.36
N LEU A 106 -0.69 2.47 11.03
CA LEU A 106 -2.03 2.57 11.58
C LEU A 106 -2.49 1.18 12.05
N ASP A 107 -3.47 1.15 12.92
CA ASP A 107 -4.27 -0.04 13.19
C ASP A 107 -5.15 -0.32 11.96
N ALA A 108 -5.06 -1.52 11.40
CA ALA A 108 -5.72 -1.86 10.15
C ALA A 108 -7.26 -1.91 10.27
N ALA A 109 -7.79 -2.28 11.45
CA ALA A 109 -9.22 -2.40 11.67
C ALA A 109 -9.92 -1.04 11.83
N THR A 110 -9.22 -0.06 12.41
CA THR A 110 -9.82 1.22 12.87
C THR A 110 -9.27 2.45 12.16
N GLY A 111 -8.12 2.36 11.50
CA GLY A 111 -7.42 3.50 10.92
C GLY A 111 -6.73 4.40 11.97
N LYS A 112 -6.73 4.01 13.27
CA LYS A 112 -6.05 4.77 14.32
C LYS A 112 -4.55 4.76 14.07
N ARG A 113 -3.95 5.96 13.99
CA ARG A 113 -2.53 6.11 13.71
C ARG A 113 -1.68 5.84 14.94
N HIS A 114 -0.64 5.00 14.77
CA HIS A 114 0.42 4.78 15.74
C HIS A 114 1.53 5.79 15.56
N TRP A 115 2.02 5.97 14.32
CA TRP A 115 3.05 6.97 13.99
C TRP A 115 2.92 7.45 12.54
N ARG A 116 3.55 8.59 12.26
CA ARG A 116 3.68 9.22 10.94
C ARG A 116 4.97 10.02 10.90
N GLU A 117 5.89 9.61 10.02
CA GLU A 117 7.24 10.17 9.98
C GLU A 117 7.70 10.45 8.55
N ARG A 118 8.54 11.46 8.40
CA ARG A 118 9.16 11.80 7.14
C ARG A 118 10.45 11.00 6.96
N VAL A 119 10.48 10.14 5.96
CA VAL A 119 11.67 9.35 5.57
C VAL A 119 12.42 9.99 4.40
N GLY A 120 11.83 11.00 3.75
CA GLY A 120 12.38 11.71 2.59
C GLY A 120 12.29 10.92 1.28
N GLY A 121 12.77 11.51 0.19
CA GLY A 121 12.72 10.94 -1.16
C GLY A 121 11.34 11.04 -1.82
N ASN A 122 11.26 10.57 -3.09
CA ASN A 122 10.03 10.44 -3.85
C ASN A 122 9.82 8.98 -4.21
N TYR A 123 8.56 8.48 -4.18
CA TYR A 123 8.28 7.06 -4.31
C TYR A 123 7.19 6.77 -5.34
N TYR A 124 7.46 5.75 -6.19
CA TYR A 124 6.46 5.04 -6.98
C TYR A 124 6.41 3.56 -6.58
N CYS A 125 7.47 3.06 -5.94
CA CYS A 125 7.51 1.71 -5.42
C CYS A 125 6.59 1.56 -4.21
N SER A 126 5.89 0.44 -4.13
CA SER A 126 5.18 0.02 -2.93
C SER A 126 6.16 -0.58 -1.92
N PRO A 127 5.92 -0.43 -0.61
CA PRO A 127 6.70 -1.11 0.40
C PRO A 127 6.50 -2.62 0.33
N VAL A 128 7.54 -3.39 0.66
CA VAL A 128 7.47 -4.84 0.87
C VAL A 128 7.89 -5.20 2.29
N TRP A 129 7.27 -6.24 2.83
CA TRP A 129 7.63 -6.79 4.14
C TRP A 129 8.56 -8.00 3.98
N ILE A 130 9.69 -7.98 4.67
CA ILE A 130 10.65 -9.08 4.70
C ILE A 130 11.21 -9.18 6.11
N ASP A 131 11.00 -10.30 6.77
CA ASP A 131 11.60 -10.64 8.05
C ASP A 131 11.53 -9.49 9.09
N GLY A 132 10.29 -9.04 9.39
CA GLY A 132 10.04 -7.99 10.40
C GLY A 132 10.39 -6.58 9.97
N ARG A 133 10.76 -6.37 8.70
CA ARG A 133 11.18 -5.06 8.15
C ARG A 133 10.35 -4.68 6.94
N LEU A 134 10.20 -3.37 6.76
CA LEU A 134 9.63 -2.76 5.56
C LEU A 134 10.77 -2.22 4.70
N TYR A 135 10.76 -2.56 3.43
CA TYR A 135 11.68 -2.04 2.43
C TYR A 135 10.89 -1.24 1.41
N CYS A 136 11.29 -0.01 1.18
CA CYS A 136 10.72 0.83 0.12
C CYS A 136 11.83 1.62 -0.57
N THR A 137 11.88 1.54 -1.91
CA THR A 137 12.94 2.18 -2.68
C THR A 137 12.43 3.48 -3.29
N SER A 138 13.15 4.57 -3.06
CA SER A 138 12.85 5.86 -3.65
C SER A 138 13.16 5.90 -5.16
N LYS A 139 12.61 6.88 -5.86
CA LYS A 139 12.91 7.14 -7.29
C LYS A 139 14.39 7.47 -7.52
N GLU A 140 15.02 8.05 -6.51
CA GLU A 140 16.45 8.37 -6.51
C GLU A 140 17.34 7.12 -6.31
N GLY A 141 16.75 6.00 -5.86
CA GLY A 141 17.42 4.73 -5.64
C GLY A 141 17.85 4.48 -4.20
N ASP A 142 17.32 5.21 -3.23
CA ASP A 142 17.56 4.93 -1.82
C ASP A 142 16.59 3.86 -1.32
N VAL A 143 17.11 2.74 -0.84
CA VAL A 143 16.32 1.72 -0.14
C VAL A 143 16.20 2.11 1.31
N VAL A 144 15.03 2.59 1.70
CA VAL A 144 14.71 2.89 3.10
C VAL A 144 14.19 1.63 3.78
N VAL A 145 14.74 1.31 4.94
CA VAL A 145 14.39 0.14 5.74
C VAL A 145 13.84 0.60 7.09
N LEU A 146 12.60 0.22 7.40
CA LEU A 146 11.95 0.50 8.68
C LEU A 146 11.66 -0.81 9.42
N ALA A 147 11.57 -0.76 10.75
CA ALA A 147 10.93 -1.84 11.50
C ALA A 147 9.44 -1.89 11.18
N ALA A 148 8.88 -3.08 10.98
CA ALA A 148 7.45 -3.27 10.81
C ALA A 148 6.76 -3.34 12.18
N ASP A 149 6.66 -2.21 12.88
CA ASP A 149 6.25 -2.14 14.29
C ASP A 149 5.32 -0.93 14.56
N LYS A 150 4.59 -0.99 15.69
CA LYS A 150 3.79 0.12 16.24
C LYS A 150 4.64 1.32 16.67
N THR A 151 5.93 1.14 16.84
CA THR A 151 6.89 2.21 17.16
C THR A 151 7.77 2.49 15.95
N PHE A 152 7.89 3.75 15.56
CA PHE A 152 8.73 4.12 14.42
C PHE A 152 10.21 3.85 14.71
N LYS A 153 10.86 3.14 13.78
CA LYS A 153 12.31 2.95 13.81
C LYS A 153 12.85 2.87 12.40
N LEU A 154 13.66 3.86 12.02
CA LEU A 154 14.47 3.82 10.82
C LEU A 154 15.69 2.92 11.07
N LEU A 155 15.82 1.85 10.32
CA LEU A 155 16.90 0.86 10.47
C LEU A 155 18.07 1.16 9.54
N ALA A 156 17.76 1.53 8.29
CA ALA A 156 18.81 1.85 7.31
C ALA A 156 18.25 2.71 6.17
N LYS A 157 19.17 3.39 5.48
CA LYS A 157 18.96 4.01 4.17
C LYS A 157 20.15 3.67 3.28
N ASN A 158 19.93 2.83 2.27
CA ASN A 158 20.99 2.24 1.44
C ASN A 158 20.86 2.75 0.01
N PRO A 159 21.78 3.59 -0.49
CA PRO A 159 21.75 4.07 -1.85
C PRO A 159 22.18 2.97 -2.84
N LEU A 160 21.42 2.79 -3.92
CA LEU A 160 21.76 1.90 -5.02
C LEU A 160 22.61 2.59 -6.11
N GLY A 161 22.75 3.92 -6.03
CA GLY A 161 23.56 4.72 -6.94
C GLY A 161 22.90 5.03 -8.28
N GLU A 162 21.64 4.66 -8.49
CA GLU A 162 20.86 5.00 -9.70
C GLU A 162 19.35 4.93 -9.45
N LYS A 163 18.57 5.54 -10.35
CA LYS A 163 17.11 5.62 -10.25
C LYS A 163 16.44 4.24 -10.21
N CYS A 164 15.40 4.15 -9.40
CA CYS A 164 14.59 2.96 -9.23
C CYS A 164 13.09 3.28 -9.28
N PHE A 165 12.33 2.49 -10.05
CA PHE A 165 10.86 2.61 -10.17
C PHE A 165 10.16 1.27 -9.92
N ALA A 166 10.92 0.23 -9.62
CA ALA A 166 10.43 -1.14 -9.46
C ALA A 166 10.28 -1.52 -7.99
N VAL A 167 9.17 -2.15 -7.66
CA VAL A 167 9.01 -2.85 -6.38
C VAL A 167 9.96 -4.05 -6.36
N PRO A 168 10.68 -4.33 -5.26
CA PRO A 168 11.54 -5.50 -5.18
C PRO A 168 10.72 -6.79 -5.22
N ALA A 169 11.27 -7.83 -5.86
CA ALA A 169 10.76 -9.19 -5.77
C ALA A 169 11.53 -9.98 -4.71
N VAL A 170 10.85 -10.92 -4.06
CA VAL A 170 11.47 -11.79 -3.05
C VAL A 170 11.18 -13.24 -3.38
N ALA A 171 12.23 -14.03 -3.53
CA ALA A 171 12.13 -15.46 -3.79
C ALA A 171 13.31 -16.22 -3.14
N HIS A 172 13.04 -17.38 -2.53
CA HIS A 172 14.05 -18.27 -1.97
C HIS A 172 15.07 -17.58 -1.02
N GLY A 173 14.58 -16.63 -0.19
CA GLY A 173 15.44 -15.89 0.75
C GLY A 173 16.30 -14.80 0.12
N VAL A 174 16.08 -14.48 -1.15
CA VAL A 174 16.79 -13.43 -1.90
C VAL A 174 15.83 -12.32 -2.28
N MET A 175 16.23 -11.08 -2.08
CA MET A 175 15.55 -9.91 -2.59
C MET A 175 16.21 -9.46 -3.90
N TYR A 176 15.40 -9.32 -4.94
CA TYR A 176 15.82 -8.83 -6.25
C TYR A 176 15.31 -7.43 -6.47
N GLN A 177 16.20 -6.46 -6.59
CA GLN A 177 15.87 -5.07 -6.84
C GLN A 177 16.38 -4.62 -8.20
N ARG A 178 15.46 -4.25 -9.09
CA ARG A 178 15.80 -3.70 -10.39
C ARG A 178 15.87 -2.18 -10.33
N THR A 179 16.96 -1.62 -10.77
CA THR A 179 17.16 -0.20 -11.03
C THR A 179 17.09 0.10 -12.54
N GLN A 180 17.51 1.26 -12.96
CA GLN A 180 17.42 1.65 -14.38
C GLN A 180 18.27 0.74 -15.28
N THR A 181 19.48 0.40 -14.86
CA THR A 181 20.43 -0.38 -15.68
C THR A 181 20.90 -1.69 -15.01
N LYS A 182 20.60 -1.91 -13.71
CA LYS A 182 21.11 -3.06 -12.94
C LYS A 182 19.98 -3.88 -12.31
N LEU A 183 20.31 -5.14 -12.04
CA LEU A 183 19.55 -6.03 -11.17
C LEU A 183 20.42 -6.42 -9.99
N PHE A 184 20.02 -6.01 -8.79
CA PHE A 184 20.67 -6.40 -7.54
C PHE A 184 20.03 -7.69 -7.01
N SER A 185 20.88 -8.61 -6.55
CA SER A 185 20.50 -9.81 -5.81
C SER A 185 21.06 -9.69 -4.40
N LEU A 186 20.18 -9.54 -3.41
CA LEU A 186 20.53 -9.21 -2.04
C LEU A 186 20.04 -10.30 -1.10
N GLY A 187 20.96 -10.89 -0.33
CA GLY A 187 20.67 -12.01 0.58
C GLY A 187 20.96 -13.37 -0.06
N GLY A 188 20.38 -14.41 0.52
CA GLY A 188 20.68 -15.80 0.22
C GLY A 188 21.75 -16.37 1.17
N LYS A 189 21.74 -17.69 1.35
CA LYS A 189 22.84 -18.39 2.06
C LYS A 189 24.08 -18.36 1.15
N LYS A 190 25.21 -17.98 1.72
CA LYS A 190 26.52 -18.30 1.13
C LYS A 190 26.74 -19.79 1.11
#